data_627689fe62b93b175452998d936cf6d7
#
_entry.id   627689fe62b93b175452998d936cf6d7
#
_cell.length_a   1.000
_cell.length_b   1.000
_cell.length_c   1.000
_cell.angle_alpha   90.00
_cell.angle_beta   90.00
_cell.angle_gamma   90.00
#
_symmetry.space_group_name_H-M   'P 1'
#
loop_
_entity.id
_entity.type
_entity.pdbx_description
1 polymer ?
#
loop_
_entity_poly.entity_id
_entity_poly.type
_entity_poly.pdbx_seq_one_letter_code
_entity_poly.pdbx_strand_id
1 'polypeptide(L)'
;MKILKNVALLAMLFMSIVAVAQQDNVLLDRSFWKGDPDLKTVNQKIAEGNDATALNENAFDAVIYALLEKADDAIVKHLLSFEGNPVDKKTHDSRIYLHWAAYAGQTEMVNFLLDKGSSVTKLDSHGYTPLAFAANAGQKNKALYEAFESCGVNLLNEKNESGANLLLLVSSSLSNEEELNFFTRKGLKLNSTDKDGNGIFNYATKKGNIDFLKLLIKKGVDYKSSNKKGGNAFLFAAQGGRGYSNPLAVYEYLKSLGLDPNIVPKDGYTPLHRLAYNNSDPAIFELFLTAGADVNLKDAEGNTPFLNAASRNELAMVKLLSKTVKDFNTTNNEGQSALMLAVQRNNPEVTEFLLNNGSDAEVYTEGHRSAKDNKGNTIAYYLVASFDSRKPDEFDTKLKLLQEKSVQLNTTQAEGNTLFHLATKDNNLGVLKRLSAFNIDVNSKNDEGLTALHLAAMKAENEEMMKYLISKGADTKIKTDFEETVFDLASENELLQKQNTSLNFLK
;
A
#
# COMPACT_ATOMS: atom_id res chain seq x y z
N MET A 1 31.90 55.28 22.36
CA MET A 1 30.63 54.74 22.92
C MET A 1 29.39 54.85 22.03
N LYS A 2 29.28 55.76 21.05
CA LYS A 2 28.13 55.86 20.13
C LYS A 2 28.18 54.83 18.96
N ILE A 3 29.36 54.40 18.56
CA ILE A 3 29.51 53.42 17.43
C ILE A 3 29.17 51.99 17.84
N LEU A 4 29.43 51.60 19.11
CA LEU A 4 29.07 50.26 19.62
C LEU A 4 27.56 50.08 19.83
N LYS A 5 26.78 51.14 20.07
CA LYS A 5 25.31 51.06 20.21
C LYS A 5 24.62 50.86 18.86
N ASN A 6 25.14 51.37 17.77
CA ASN A 6 24.55 51.19 16.43
C ASN A 6 24.84 49.80 15.83
N VAL A 7 25.97 49.19 16.17
CA VAL A 7 26.28 47.80 15.73
C VAL A 7 25.42 46.78 16.49
N ALA A 8 25.15 47.04 17.79
CA ALA A 8 24.23 46.17 18.56
C ALA A 8 22.77 46.26 18.09
N LEU A 9 22.33 47.47 17.62
CA LEU A 9 20.97 47.64 17.07
C LEU A 9 20.82 47.00 15.69
N LEU A 10 21.88 47.00 14.84
CA LEU A 10 21.87 46.30 13.55
C LEU A 10 21.94 44.78 13.73
N ALA A 11 22.67 44.27 14.72
CA ALA A 11 22.73 42.85 15.04
C ALA A 11 21.40 42.32 15.62
N MET A 12 20.64 43.14 16.35
CA MET A 12 19.28 42.76 16.81
C MET A 12 18.21 42.83 15.70
N LEU A 13 18.43 43.63 14.64
CA LEU A 13 17.53 43.64 13.49
C LEU A 13 17.76 42.46 12.53
N PHE A 14 18.92 41.79 12.59
CA PHE A 14 19.21 40.59 11.82
C PHE A 14 18.95 39.28 12.56
N MET A 15 18.65 39.32 13.86
CA MET A 15 18.25 38.11 14.62
C MET A 15 16.75 37.92 14.78
N SER A 16 15.94 38.69 14.05
CA SER A 16 14.51 38.41 13.86
C SER A 16 14.23 37.72 12.51
N ILE A 17 15.18 36.94 11.99
CA ILE A 17 14.83 35.84 11.09
C ILE A 17 14.26 34.76 12.00
N VAL A 18 12.98 34.95 12.28
CA VAL A 18 12.02 34.03 12.78
C VAL A 18 12.40 32.62 12.26
N ALA A 19 12.64 31.69 13.15
CA ALA A 19 12.35 30.31 12.90
C ALA A 19 10.84 30.27 12.61
N VAL A 20 10.46 30.46 11.34
CA VAL A 20 9.16 30.07 10.84
C VAL A 20 9.19 28.57 11.02
N ALA A 21 8.58 28.07 12.08
CA ALA A 21 8.16 26.68 12.12
C ALA A 21 7.55 26.44 10.73
N GLN A 22 8.06 25.45 10.02
CA GLN A 22 7.58 25.10 8.69
C GLN A 22 6.09 24.83 8.86
N GLN A 23 5.26 25.82 8.52
CA GLN A 23 3.83 25.72 8.65
C GLN A 23 3.42 24.67 7.63
N ASP A 24 2.77 23.59 8.09
CA ASP A 24 2.27 22.55 7.19
C ASP A 24 1.43 23.21 6.10
N ASN A 25 1.78 22.94 4.83
CA ASN A 25 1.09 23.51 3.70
C ASN A 25 -0.36 22.97 3.65
N VAL A 26 -1.32 23.78 4.10
CA VAL A 26 -2.73 23.40 4.21
C VAL A 26 -3.35 23.02 2.87
N LEU A 27 -2.82 23.53 1.75
CA LEU A 27 -3.29 23.17 0.41
C LEU A 27 -2.95 21.72 0.03
N LEU A 28 -2.02 21.08 0.77
CA LEU A 28 -1.67 19.67 0.65
C LEU A 28 -2.47 18.77 1.61
N ASP A 29 -3.36 19.34 2.43
CA ASP A 29 -4.30 18.60 3.24
C ASP A 29 -5.64 18.43 2.52
N ARG A 30 -6.00 17.19 2.21
CA ARG A 30 -7.27 16.86 1.55
C ARG A 30 -8.49 17.31 2.35
N SER A 31 -8.38 17.41 3.68
CA SER A 31 -9.49 17.85 4.55
C SER A 31 -9.87 19.31 4.30
N PHE A 32 -8.91 20.17 3.94
CA PHE A 32 -9.15 21.55 3.53
C PHE A 32 -10.11 21.63 2.33
N TRP A 33 -9.86 20.78 1.31
CA TRP A 33 -10.67 20.75 0.09
C TRP A 33 -12.06 20.14 0.30
N LYS A 34 -12.20 19.18 1.23
CA LYS A 34 -13.53 18.69 1.66
C LYS A 34 -14.41 19.75 2.31
N GLY A 35 -13.79 20.79 2.85
CA GLY A 35 -14.48 21.95 3.40
C GLY A 35 -15.08 22.89 2.34
N ASP A 36 -14.96 22.59 1.06
CA ASP A 36 -15.45 23.37 -0.08
C ASP A 36 -15.04 24.86 -0.01
N PRO A 37 -13.71 25.16 0.03
CA PRO A 37 -13.22 26.52 0.17
C PRO A 37 -13.55 27.35 -1.09
N ASP A 38 -13.96 28.60 -0.90
CA ASP A 38 -14.08 29.56 -2.00
C ASP A 38 -12.72 30.05 -2.50
N LEU A 39 -12.70 30.67 -3.69
CA LEU A 39 -11.46 31.20 -4.28
C LEU A 39 -10.79 32.25 -3.41
N LYS A 40 -11.53 33.01 -2.63
CA LYS A 40 -10.99 34.01 -1.71
C LYS A 40 -10.21 33.33 -0.59
N THR A 41 -10.77 32.27 -0.01
CA THR A 41 -10.11 31.46 1.04
C THR A 41 -8.83 30.81 0.52
N VAL A 42 -8.87 30.24 -0.70
CA VAL A 42 -7.67 29.63 -1.32
C VAL A 42 -6.58 30.69 -1.51
N ASN A 43 -6.94 31.88 -2.07
CA ASN A 43 -5.99 32.99 -2.26
C ASN A 43 -5.41 33.51 -0.94
N GLN A 44 -6.22 33.56 0.12
CA GLN A 44 -5.74 33.91 1.45
C GLN A 44 -4.70 32.90 1.92
N LYS A 45 -4.94 31.61 1.78
CA LYS A 45 -3.97 30.57 2.18
C LYS A 45 -2.66 30.65 1.38
N ILE A 46 -2.74 30.94 0.10
CA ILE A 46 -1.54 31.18 -0.72
C ILE A 46 -0.78 32.41 -0.22
N ALA A 47 -1.47 33.51 0.08
CA ALA A 47 -0.87 34.74 0.63
C ALA A 47 -0.25 34.53 2.03
N GLU A 48 -0.75 33.57 2.83
CA GLU A 48 -0.20 33.14 4.11
C GLU A 48 1.08 32.29 3.94
N GLY A 49 1.53 32.02 2.71
CA GLY A 49 2.78 31.29 2.41
C GLY A 49 2.60 29.82 2.08
N ASN A 50 1.36 29.34 1.89
CA ASN A 50 1.13 27.98 1.42
C ASN A 50 1.45 27.89 -0.08
N ASP A 51 2.35 26.98 -0.45
CA ASP A 51 2.78 26.78 -1.85
C ASP A 51 1.73 26.00 -2.63
N ALA A 52 1.09 26.67 -3.61
CA ALA A 52 0.08 26.09 -4.48
C ALA A 52 0.65 25.10 -5.50
N THR A 53 1.99 24.99 -5.61
CA THR A 53 2.67 24.17 -6.61
C THR A 53 3.42 22.98 -6.00
N ALA A 54 3.56 22.94 -4.68
CA ALA A 54 4.25 21.86 -3.98
C ALA A 54 3.52 20.51 -4.12
N LEU A 55 4.31 19.44 -4.14
CA LEU A 55 3.83 18.06 -4.01
C LEU A 55 4.05 17.59 -2.57
N ASN A 56 3.11 16.83 -2.02
CA ASN A 56 3.36 16.11 -0.77
C ASN A 56 4.21 14.84 -1.01
N GLU A 57 4.53 14.11 0.06
CA GLU A 57 5.31 12.86 0.02
C GLU A 57 4.77 11.80 -0.94
N ASN A 58 3.46 11.82 -1.21
CA ASN A 58 2.77 10.91 -2.12
C ASN A 58 2.58 11.51 -3.53
N ALA A 59 3.24 12.62 -3.84
CA ALA A 59 3.13 13.36 -5.09
C ALA A 59 1.70 13.83 -5.43
N PHE A 60 0.89 14.19 -4.43
CA PHE A 60 -0.35 14.93 -4.60
C PHE A 60 -0.11 16.42 -4.37
N ASP A 61 -0.83 17.27 -5.11
CA ASP A 61 -0.82 18.73 -4.97
C ASP A 61 -2.22 19.32 -4.80
N ALA A 62 -2.27 20.64 -4.67
CA ALA A 62 -3.51 21.42 -4.52
C ALA A 62 -4.48 21.20 -5.69
N VAL A 63 -3.97 21.12 -6.94
CA VAL A 63 -4.79 20.92 -8.15
C VAL A 63 -5.49 19.57 -8.09
N ILE A 64 -4.77 18.49 -7.69
CA ILE A 64 -5.37 17.16 -7.61
C ILE A 64 -6.44 17.11 -6.54
N TYR A 65 -6.18 17.66 -5.35
CA TYR A 65 -7.19 17.64 -4.29
C TYR A 65 -8.42 18.47 -4.66
N ALA A 66 -8.24 19.64 -5.29
CA ALA A 66 -9.34 20.44 -5.82
C ALA A 66 -10.17 19.66 -6.86
N LEU A 67 -9.51 18.91 -7.78
CA LEU A 67 -10.19 18.04 -8.74
C LEU A 67 -10.93 16.89 -8.06
N LEU A 68 -10.30 16.19 -7.10
CA LEU A 68 -10.90 15.03 -6.43
C LEU A 68 -12.09 15.40 -5.55
N GLU A 69 -12.04 16.56 -4.89
CA GLU A 69 -13.13 17.05 -4.04
C GLU A 69 -14.14 17.93 -4.82
N LYS A 70 -13.93 18.09 -6.15
CA LYS A 70 -14.83 18.81 -7.05
C LYS A 70 -15.03 20.30 -6.68
N ALA A 71 -13.92 20.95 -6.30
CA ALA A 71 -13.92 22.39 -6.08
C ALA A 71 -14.35 23.13 -7.35
N ASP A 72 -14.81 24.40 -7.17
CA ASP A 72 -15.21 25.25 -8.29
C ASP A 72 -14.14 25.30 -9.40
N ASP A 73 -14.55 25.18 -10.65
CA ASP A 73 -13.67 25.21 -11.82
C ASP A 73 -12.78 26.47 -11.86
N ALA A 74 -13.27 27.60 -11.35
CA ALA A 74 -12.48 28.82 -11.26
C ALA A 74 -11.26 28.65 -10.34
N ILE A 75 -11.39 27.89 -9.25
CA ILE A 75 -10.31 27.58 -8.33
C ILE A 75 -9.27 26.68 -9.01
N VAL A 76 -9.74 25.61 -9.68
CA VAL A 76 -8.82 24.69 -10.37
C VAL A 76 -8.07 25.43 -11.49
N LYS A 77 -8.76 26.26 -12.28
CA LYS A 77 -8.16 27.08 -13.34
C LYS A 77 -7.16 28.09 -12.76
N HIS A 78 -7.45 28.67 -11.60
CA HIS A 78 -6.54 29.56 -10.91
C HIS A 78 -5.27 28.84 -10.45
N LEU A 79 -5.41 27.66 -9.82
CA LEU A 79 -4.25 26.84 -9.42
C LEU A 79 -3.39 26.42 -10.62
N LEU A 80 -4.01 26.10 -11.75
CA LEU A 80 -3.31 25.78 -13.02
C LEU A 80 -2.64 27.00 -13.66
N SER A 81 -2.92 28.22 -13.22
CA SER A 81 -2.24 29.43 -13.74
C SER A 81 -0.86 29.65 -13.14
N PHE A 82 -0.49 28.97 -12.08
CA PHE A 82 0.85 29.06 -11.49
C PHE A 82 1.87 28.30 -12.34
N GLU A 83 3.02 28.89 -12.57
CA GLU A 83 4.11 28.34 -13.43
C GLU A 83 4.54 26.93 -12.99
N GLY A 84 4.54 26.63 -11.70
CA GLY A 84 4.86 25.31 -11.14
C GLY A 84 3.79 24.23 -11.38
N ASN A 85 2.66 24.56 -12.04
CA ASN A 85 1.56 23.63 -12.35
C ASN A 85 1.31 23.49 -13.86
N PRO A 86 2.31 23.07 -14.68
CA PRO A 86 2.08 22.84 -16.10
C PRO A 86 1.02 21.73 -16.29
N VAL A 87 0.24 21.81 -17.38
CA VAL A 87 -0.93 20.92 -17.63
C VAL A 87 -0.58 19.42 -17.59
N ASP A 88 0.65 19.06 -17.94
CA ASP A 88 1.15 17.68 -17.93
C ASP A 88 2.13 17.41 -16.76
N LYS A 89 2.01 18.17 -15.66
CA LYS A 89 2.77 17.90 -14.45
C LYS A 89 2.54 16.47 -13.99
N LYS A 90 3.65 15.75 -13.78
CA LYS A 90 3.59 14.38 -13.24
C LYS A 90 3.32 14.44 -11.74
N THR A 91 2.33 13.67 -11.34
CA THR A 91 1.86 13.55 -9.97
C THR A 91 1.85 12.08 -9.53
N HIS A 92 1.10 11.74 -8.49
CA HIS A 92 0.99 10.37 -7.97
C HIS A 92 0.80 9.34 -9.11
N ASP A 93 1.58 8.26 -9.09
CA ASP A 93 1.61 7.22 -10.13
C ASP A 93 1.91 7.75 -11.54
N SER A 94 2.69 8.82 -11.66
CA SER A 94 3.00 9.47 -12.95
C SER A 94 1.78 10.00 -13.72
N ARG A 95 0.63 10.14 -13.06
CA ARG A 95 -0.58 10.73 -13.64
C ARG A 95 -0.42 12.22 -13.84
N ILE A 96 -0.97 12.74 -14.94
CA ILE A 96 -1.13 14.17 -15.18
C ILE A 96 -2.53 14.63 -14.78
N TYR A 97 -2.77 15.94 -14.70
CA TYR A 97 -4.07 16.48 -14.26
C TYR A 97 -5.26 15.99 -15.08
N LEU A 98 -5.07 15.70 -16.38
CA LEU A 98 -6.12 15.14 -17.22
C LEU A 98 -6.60 13.76 -16.75
N HIS A 99 -5.73 12.92 -16.17
CA HIS A 99 -6.15 11.66 -15.54
C HIS A 99 -7.10 11.93 -14.37
N TRP A 100 -6.78 12.89 -13.53
CA TRP A 100 -7.55 13.19 -12.33
C TRP A 100 -8.88 13.86 -12.63
N ALA A 101 -8.91 14.80 -13.57
CA ALA A 101 -10.15 15.44 -14.05
C ALA A 101 -11.09 14.40 -14.68
N ALA A 102 -10.56 13.51 -15.53
CA ALA A 102 -11.33 12.43 -16.14
C ALA A 102 -11.80 11.40 -15.10
N TYR A 103 -10.97 11.02 -14.13
CA TYR A 103 -11.33 10.16 -13.00
C TYR A 103 -12.48 10.77 -12.19
N ALA A 104 -12.44 12.07 -11.89
CA ALA A 104 -13.46 12.78 -11.14
C ALA A 104 -14.75 13.03 -11.95
N GLY A 105 -14.71 12.79 -13.27
CA GLY A 105 -15.84 12.98 -14.19
C GLY A 105 -16.18 14.45 -14.46
N GLN A 106 -15.23 15.36 -14.27
CA GLN A 106 -15.39 16.81 -14.46
C GLN A 106 -15.17 17.17 -15.93
N THR A 107 -16.21 17.01 -16.75
CA THR A 107 -16.12 17.20 -18.21
C THR A 107 -15.64 18.60 -18.60
N GLU A 108 -16.08 19.66 -17.90
CA GLU A 108 -15.63 21.03 -18.15
C GLU A 108 -14.13 21.20 -17.92
N MET A 109 -13.59 20.60 -16.83
CA MET A 109 -12.18 20.64 -16.57
C MET A 109 -11.37 19.77 -17.55
N VAL A 110 -11.93 18.64 -17.99
CA VAL A 110 -11.34 17.84 -19.08
C VAL A 110 -11.23 18.67 -20.36
N ASN A 111 -12.32 19.33 -20.79
CA ASN A 111 -12.28 20.21 -21.98
C ASN A 111 -11.24 21.32 -21.82
N PHE A 112 -11.21 21.99 -20.65
CA PHE A 112 -10.21 23.03 -20.39
C PHE A 112 -8.77 22.52 -20.49
N LEU A 113 -8.45 21.35 -19.93
CA LEU A 113 -7.13 20.77 -19.99
C LEU A 113 -6.76 20.33 -21.42
N LEU A 114 -7.72 19.77 -22.17
CA LEU A 114 -7.54 19.42 -23.58
C LEU A 114 -7.26 20.66 -24.44
N ASP A 115 -8.01 21.75 -24.24
CA ASP A 115 -7.80 23.05 -24.92
C ASP A 115 -6.43 23.65 -24.58
N LYS A 116 -5.89 23.36 -23.40
CA LYS A 116 -4.52 23.73 -22.98
C LYS A 116 -3.44 22.81 -23.52
N GLY A 117 -3.80 21.78 -24.29
CA GLY A 117 -2.86 20.85 -24.93
C GLY A 117 -2.39 19.70 -24.04
N SER A 118 -3.15 19.36 -22.98
CA SER A 118 -2.82 18.19 -22.16
C SER A 118 -2.85 16.90 -22.98
N SER A 119 -1.89 16.02 -22.73
CA SER A 119 -1.67 14.80 -23.50
C SER A 119 -2.75 13.73 -23.25
N VAL A 120 -3.51 13.39 -24.28
CA VAL A 120 -4.51 12.31 -24.23
C VAL A 120 -3.91 10.90 -24.22
N THR A 121 -2.63 10.77 -24.62
CA THR A 121 -1.93 9.47 -24.76
C THR A 121 -0.93 9.20 -23.65
N LYS A 122 -0.77 10.12 -22.68
CA LYS A 122 0.16 9.94 -21.57
C LYS A 122 -0.27 8.73 -20.73
N LEU A 123 0.66 7.80 -20.53
CA LEU A 123 0.44 6.66 -19.65
C LEU A 123 0.83 7.00 -18.21
N ASP A 124 0.02 6.52 -17.25
CA ASP A 124 0.40 6.46 -15.85
C ASP A 124 1.34 5.25 -15.58
N SER A 125 1.80 5.08 -14.33
CA SER A 125 2.69 3.97 -13.96
C SER A 125 2.04 2.58 -14.05
N HIS A 126 0.73 2.52 -14.28
CA HIS A 126 -0.06 1.29 -14.46
C HIS A 126 -0.51 1.09 -15.93
N GLY A 127 0.03 1.87 -16.85
CA GLY A 127 -0.26 1.75 -18.29
C GLY A 127 -1.65 2.24 -18.70
N TYR A 128 -2.28 3.13 -17.94
CA TYR A 128 -3.56 3.74 -18.32
C TYR A 128 -3.36 5.09 -18.97
N THR A 129 -4.05 5.34 -20.10
CA THR A 129 -4.32 6.69 -20.59
C THR A 129 -5.32 7.41 -19.68
N PRO A 130 -5.46 8.75 -19.74
CA PRO A 130 -6.48 9.47 -18.96
C PRO A 130 -7.89 8.90 -19.13
N LEU A 131 -8.30 8.57 -20.36
CA LEU A 131 -9.61 8.02 -20.63
C LEU A 131 -9.77 6.57 -20.14
N ALA A 132 -8.76 5.72 -20.34
CA ALA A 132 -8.78 4.34 -19.84
C ALA A 132 -8.80 4.30 -18.30
N PHE A 133 -8.10 5.22 -17.64
CA PHE A 133 -8.12 5.38 -16.18
C PHE A 133 -9.52 5.78 -15.68
N ALA A 134 -10.17 6.75 -16.34
CA ALA A 134 -11.55 7.13 -16.04
C ALA A 134 -12.53 5.96 -16.21
N ALA A 135 -12.43 5.21 -17.32
CA ALA A 135 -13.25 4.03 -17.56
C ALA A 135 -13.06 2.95 -16.48
N ASN A 136 -11.82 2.68 -16.08
CA ASN A 136 -11.49 1.72 -15.00
C ASN A 136 -12.05 2.18 -13.65
N ALA A 137 -12.11 3.48 -13.40
CA ALA A 137 -12.77 4.06 -12.21
C ALA A 137 -14.30 3.97 -12.27
N GLY A 138 -14.87 3.62 -13.44
CA GLY A 138 -16.29 3.46 -13.65
C GLY A 138 -17.01 4.72 -14.11
N GLN A 139 -16.28 5.68 -14.68
CA GLN A 139 -16.89 6.85 -15.30
C GLN A 139 -17.72 6.44 -16.51
N LYS A 140 -19.01 6.75 -16.47
CA LYS A 140 -19.97 6.44 -17.53
C LYS A 140 -20.63 7.68 -18.12
N ASN A 141 -20.12 8.88 -17.79
CA ASN A 141 -20.59 10.14 -18.35
C ASN A 141 -20.28 10.20 -19.85
N LYS A 142 -21.32 10.18 -20.69
CA LYS A 142 -21.20 10.18 -22.15
C LYS A 142 -20.39 11.38 -22.66
N ALA A 143 -20.66 12.58 -22.12
CA ALA A 143 -19.98 13.80 -22.53
C ALA A 143 -18.45 13.75 -22.30
N LEU A 144 -18.00 13.01 -21.27
CA LEU A 144 -16.58 12.79 -21.06
C LEU A 144 -15.92 12.05 -22.23
N TYR A 145 -16.50 10.94 -22.68
CA TYR A 145 -16.00 10.18 -23.82
C TYR A 145 -16.03 10.97 -25.11
N GLU A 146 -17.11 11.75 -25.33
CA GLU A 146 -17.27 12.63 -26.50
C GLU A 146 -16.24 13.76 -26.51
N ALA A 147 -15.84 14.29 -25.35
CA ALA A 147 -14.76 15.28 -25.24
C ALA A 147 -13.43 14.72 -25.73
N PHE A 148 -13.09 13.49 -25.36
CA PHE A 148 -11.87 12.84 -25.84
C PHE A 148 -11.94 12.51 -27.34
N GLU A 149 -13.09 12.08 -27.88
CA GLU A 149 -13.26 11.84 -29.31
C GLU A 149 -13.08 13.12 -30.12
N SER A 150 -13.62 14.27 -29.65
CA SER A 150 -13.47 15.56 -30.34
C SER A 150 -12.00 16.03 -30.42
N CYS A 151 -11.15 15.56 -29.52
CA CYS A 151 -9.71 15.75 -29.56
C CYS A 151 -8.95 14.65 -30.34
N GLY A 152 -9.66 13.81 -31.12
CA GLY A 152 -9.06 12.81 -32.00
C GLY A 152 -8.77 11.46 -31.35
N VAL A 153 -9.20 11.21 -30.11
CA VAL A 153 -9.05 9.89 -29.48
C VAL A 153 -10.00 8.89 -30.12
N ASN A 154 -9.46 7.79 -30.64
CA ASN A 154 -10.26 6.68 -31.12
C ASN A 154 -10.58 5.72 -29.96
N LEU A 155 -11.84 5.71 -29.49
CA LEU A 155 -12.30 4.89 -28.36
C LEU A 155 -12.05 3.39 -28.55
N LEU A 156 -11.99 2.90 -29.81
CA LEU A 156 -11.74 1.47 -30.11
C LEU A 156 -10.29 1.04 -29.84
N ASN A 157 -9.36 2.00 -29.83
CA ASN A 157 -7.94 1.76 -29.61
C ASN A 157 -7.55 1.88 -28.13
N GLU A 158 -8.40 2.48 -27.31
CA GLU A 158 -8.16 2.66 -25.88
C GLU A 158 -8.21 1.33 -25.12
N LYS A 159 -7.08 0.97 -24.51
CA LYS A 159 -6.91 -0.28 -23.76
C LYS A 159 -5.89 -0.06 -22.64
N ASN A 160 -6.04 -0.81 -21.55
CA ASN A 160 -4.98 -0.92 -20.56
C ASN A 160 -3.90 -1.96 -20.97
N GLU A 161 -2.88 -2.12 -20.14
CA GLU A 161 -1.79 -3.10 -20.36
C GLU A 161 -2.30 -4.54 -20.51
N SER A 162 -3.36 -4.92 -19.80
CA SER A 162 -3.99 -6.24 -19.93
C SER A 162 -4.80 -6.39 -21.21
N GLY A 163 -4.89 -5.36 -22.07
CA GLY A 163 -5.66 -5.37 -23.30
C GLY A 163 -7.16 -5.18 -23.11
N ALA A 164 -7.63 -4.87 -21.92
CA ALA A 164 -9.02 -4.54 -21.65
C ALA A 164 -9.38 -3.20 -22.29
N ASN A 165 -10.40 -3.18 -23.17
CA ASN A 165 -10.92 -1.98 -23.78
C ASN A 165 -11.83 -1.19 -22.84
N LEU A 166 -12.27 0.01 -23.26
CA LEU A 166 -13.11 0.88 -22.44
C LEU A 166 -14.39 0.22 -21.94
N LEU A 167 -15.03 -0.61 -22.79
CA LEU A 167 -16.27 -1.31 -22.40
C LEU A 167 -16.02 -2.34 -21.29
N LEU A 168 -14.94 -3.08 -21.36
CA LEU A 168 -14.55 -3.99 -20.27
C LEU A 168 -14.26 -3.24 -18.99
N LEU A 169 -13.45 -2.17 -19.07
CA LEU A 169 -13.04 -1.37 -17.91
C LEU A 169 -14.23 -0.74 -17.17
N VAL A 170 -15.19 -0.15 -17.91
CA VAL A 170 -16.34 0.55 -17.31
C VAL A 170 -17.45 -0.39 -16.86
N SER A 171 -17.48 -1.64 -17.35
CA SER A 171 -18.64 -2.54 -17.22
C SER A 171 -19.08 -2.81 -15.81
N SER A 172 -18.15 -2.79 -14.84
CA SER A 172 -18.49 -2.96 -13.42
C SER A 172 -19.40 -1.85 -12.86
N SER A 173 -19.48 -0.72 -13.55
CA SER A 173 -20.29 0.46 -13.14
C SER A 173 -21.53 0.66 -14.00
N LEU A 174 -21.68 -0.10 -15.09
CA LEU A 174 -22.88 -0.07 -15.90
C LEU A 174 -24.04 -0.77 -15.19
N SER A 175 -25.26 -0.24 -15.36
CA SER A 175 -26.43 -0.74 -14.65
C SER A 175 -27.64 -1.06 -15.55
N ASN A 176 -27.65 -0.57 -16.78
CA ASN A 176 -28.80 -0.71 -17.68
C ASN A 176 -28.39 -0.74 -19.15
N GLU A 177 -29.40 -1.01 -19.99
CA GLU A 177 -29.21 -1.16 -21.43
C GLU A 177 -28.84 0.15 -22.13
N GLU A 178 -29.30 1.29 -21.66
CA GLU A 178 -29.00 2.59 -22.27
C GLU A 178 -27.50 2.93 -22.12
N GLU A 179 -26.94 2.71 -20.92
CA GLU A 179 -25.54 2.91 -20.63
C GLU A 179 -24.67 1.95 -21.47
N LEU A 180 -25.07 0.67 -21.58
CA LEU A 180 -24.39 -0.32 -22.41
C LEU A 180 -24.42 0.07 -23.90
N ASN A 181 -25.59 0.51 -24.39
CA ASN A 181 -25.77 0.87 -25.78
C ASN A 181 -24.96 2.10 -26.20
N PHE A 182 -24.61 3.01 -25.30
CA PHE A 182 -23.70 4.09 -25.62
C PHE A 182 -22.36 3.54 -26.15
N PHE A 183 -21.74 2.63 -25.44
CA PHE A 183 -20.44 2.05 -25.82
C PHE A 183 -20.53 1.15 -27.06
N THR A 184 -21.60 0.36 -27.17
CA THR A 184 -21.75 -0.53 -28.32
C THR A 184 -22.06 0.21 -29.62
N ARG A 185 -22.77 1.36 -29.56
CA ARG A 185 -22.99 2.25 -30.73
C ARG A 185 -21.69 2.93 -31.18
N LYS A 186 -20.72 3.12 -30.28
CA LYS A 186 -19.37 3.59 -30.61
C LYS A 186 -18.47 2.48 -31.21
N GLY A 187 -19.02 1.27 -31.40
CA GLY A 187 -18.34 0.15 -32.06
C GLY A 187 -17.64 -0.84 -31.10
N LEU A 188 -17.70 -0.61 -29.79
CA LEU A 188 -17.14 -1.53 -28.79
C LEU A 188 -18.01 -2.80 -28.72
N LYS A 189 -17.40 -3.98 -28.83
CA LYS A 189 -18.12 -5.25 -28.99
C LYS A 189 -18.31 -5.97 -27.66
N LEU A 190 -19.50 -6.54 -27.43
CA LEU A 190 -19.85 -7.31 -26.23
C LEU A 190 -18.98 -8.59 -26.07
N ASN A 191 -18.50 -9.15 -27.15
CA ASN A 191 -17.64 -10.34 -27.15
C ASN A 191 -16.14 -10.01 -27.10
N SER A 192 -15.77 -8.75 -26.84
CA SER A 192 -14.37 -8.40 -26.62
C SER A 192 -13.84 -9.06 -25.36
N THR A 193 -12.56 -9.45 -25.41
CA THR A 193 -11.84 -9.98 -24.25
C THR A 193 -10.52 -9.23 -24.06
N ASP A 194 -9.99 -9.29 -22.84
CA ASP A 194 -8.60 -8.90 -22.56
C ASP A 194 -7.60 -9.95 -23.05
N LYS A 195 -6.31 -9.73 -22.80
CA LYS A 195 -5.23 -10.66 -23.20
C LYS A 195 -5.37 -12.06 -22.59
N ASP A 196 -5.95 -12.15 -21.39
CA ASP A 196 -6.19 -13.41 -20.68
C ASP A 196 -7.52 -14.08 -21.07
N GLY A 197 -8.33 -13.45 -21.93
CA GLY A 197 -9.60 -13.97 -22.37
C GLY A 197 -10.78 -13.64 -21.46
N ASN A 198 -10.63 -12.68 -20.54
CA ASN A 198 -11.75 -12.25 -19.69
C ASN A 198 -12.68 -11.33 -20.48
N GLY A 199 -13.97 -11.67 -20.51
CA GLY A 199 -15.01 -10.90 -21.18
C GLY A 199 -15.72 -9.92 -20.25
N ILE A 200 -16.70 -9.20 -20.83
CA ILE A 200 -17.48 -8.18 -20.12
C ILE A 200 -18.20 -8.74 -18.88
N PHE A 201 -18.67 -10.00 -18.92
CA PHE A 201 -19.34 -10.63 -17.77
C PHE A 201 -18.40 -10.71 -16.56
N ASN A 202 -17.15 -11.15 -16.79
CA ASN A 202 -16.12 -11.22 -15.74
C ASN A 202 -15.88 -9.84 -15.12
N TYR A 203 -15.65 -8.81 -15.94
CA TYR A 203 -15.42 -7.45 -15.46
C TYR A 203 -16.63 -6.87 -14.71
N ALA A 204 -17.86 -7.11 -15.17
CA ALA A 204 -19.09 -6.65 -14.54
C ALA A 204 -19.27 -7.24 -13.12
N THR A 205 -18.79 -8.48 -12.87
CA THR A 205 -18.89 -9.11 -11.55
C THR A 205 -18.01 -8.46 -10.48
N LYS A 206 -17.07 -7.57 -10.81
CA LYS A 206 -16.29 -6.84 -9.80
C LYS A 206 -17.17 -6.06 -8.82
N LYS A 207 -18.27 -5.47 -9.31
CA LYS A 207 -19.27 -4.78 -8.48
C LYS A 207 -20.63 -5.50 -8.47
N GLY A 208 -20.76 -6.61 -9.15
CA GLY A 208 -21.83 -7.59 -9.07
C GLY A 208 -23.25 -7.06 -9.15
N ASN A 209 -23.53 -6.08 -10.03
CA ASN A 209 -24.91 -5.68 -10.30
C ASN A 209 -25.67 -6.82 -10.99
N ILE A 210 -26.46 -7.59 -10.22
CA ILE A 210 -27.13 -8.80 -10.68
C ILE A 210 -28.07 -8.51 -11.86
N ASP A 211 -28.76 -7.39 -11.89
CA ASP A 211 -29.69 -7.06 -12.99
C ASP A 211 -28.91 -6.75 -14.26
N PHE A 212 -27.74 -6.10 -14.15
CA PHE A 212 -26.87 -5.91 -15.31
C PHE A 212 -26.25 -7.22 -15.78
N LEU A 213 -25.88 -8.13 -14.89
CA LEU A 213 -25.41 -9.48 -15.25
C LEU A 213 -26.48 -10.28 -16.00
N LYS A 214 -27.74 -10.21 -15.53
CA LYS A 214 -28.89 -10.80 -16.25
C LYS A 214 -29.09 -10.18 -17.64
N LEU A 215 -28.94 -8.86 -17.76
CA LEU A 215 -29.01 -8.17 -19.05
C LEU A 215 -27.92 -8.67 -20.00
N LEU A 216 -26.68 -8.84 -19.54
CA LEU A 216 -25.58 -9.37 -20.36
C LEU A 216 -25.89 -10.77 -20.87
N ILE A 217 -26.42 -11.66 -20.02
CA ILE A 217 -26.84 -13.01 -20.41
C ILE A 217 -27.98 -12.94 -21.47
N LYS A 218 -28.98 -12.09 -21.26
CA LYS A 218 -30.07 -11.85 -22.24
C LYS A 218 -29.54 -11.37 -23.59
N LYS A 219 -28.42 -10.62 -23.59
CA LYS A 219 -27.73 -10.15 -24.81
C LYS A 219 -26.83 -11.21 -25.44
N GLY A 220 -26.80 -12.44 -24.93
CA GLY A 220 -26.02 -13.54 -25.46
C GLY A 220 -24.52 -13.49 -25.12
N VAL A 221 -24.14 -12.73 -24.06
CA VAL A 221 -22.75 -12.71 -23.59
C VAL A 221 -22.41 -14.06 -22.98
N ASP A 222 -21.28 -14.63 -23.39
CA ASP A 222 -20.74 -15.85 -22.79
C ASP A 222 -20.26 -15.54 -21.34
N TYR A 223 -20.81 -16.30 -20.40
CA TYR A 223 -20.46 -16.21 -18.98
C TYR A 223 -19.89 -17.53 -18.43
N LYS A 224 -19.93 -18.61 -19.23
CA LYS A 224 -19.53 -19.97 -18.80
C LYS A 224 -18.08 -20.28 -19.09
N SER A 225 -17.52 -19.71 -20.14
CA SER A 225 -16.15 -20.02 -20.57
C SER A 225 -15.14 -19.53 -19.55
N SER A 226 -14.21 -20.41 -19.20
CA SER A 226 -13.03 -20.02 -18.40
C SER A 226 -12.07 -19.20 -19.26
N ASN A 227 -11.34 -18.30 -18.63
CA ASN A 227 -10.27 -17.54 -19.27
C ASN A 227 -9.06 -18.45 -19.59
N LYS A 228 -8.02 -17.92 -20.25
CA LYS A 228 -6.80 -18.67 -20.63
C LYS A 228 -6.02 -19.25 -19.45
N LYS A 229 -6.21 -18.68 -18.27
CA LYS A 229 -5.62 -19.17 -17.02
C LYS A 229 -6.52 -20.16 -16.26
N GLY A 230 -7.67 -20.49 -16.81
CA GLY A 230 -8.64 -21.40 -16.19
C GLY A 230 -9.59 -20.73 -15.19
N GLY A 231 -9.55 -19.41 -15.05
CA GLY A 231 -10.41 -18.67 -14.11
C GLY A 231 -11.79 -18.34 -14.67
N ASN A 232 -12.77 -18.09 -13.79
CA ASN A 232 -14.13 -17.69 -14.13
C ASN A 232 -14.55 -16.40 -13.40
N ALA A 233 -15.83 -16.01 -13.49
CA ALA A 233 -16.38 -14.80 -12.90
C ALA A 233 -16.22 -14.70 -11.37
N PHE A 234 -16.12 -15.82 -10.64
CA PHE A 234 -15.88 -15.81 -9.20
C PHE A 234 -14.57 -15.12 -8.80
N LEU A 235 -13.52 -15.21 -9.64
CA LEU A 235 -12.26 -14.50 -9.38
C LEU A 235 -12.44 -12.97 -9.38
N PHE A 236 -13.27 -12.48 -10.30
CA PHE A 236 -13.57 -11.04 -10.38
C PHE A 236 -14.53 -10.62 -9.26
N ALA A 237 -15.52 -11.44 -8.94
CA ALA A 237 -16.41 -11.17 -7.80
C ALA A 237 -15.65 -11.10 -6.46
N ALA A 238 -14.70 -12.00 -6.25
CA ALA A 238 -13.86 -12.05 -5.04
C ALA A 238 -12.78 -10.97 -4.99
N GLN A 239 -12.46 -10.31 -6.13
CA GLN A 239 -11.47 -9.26 -6.17
C GLN A 239 -11.89 -8.05 -5.33
N GLY A 240 -13.19 -7.71 -5.33
CA GLY A 240 -13.68 -6.49 -4.72
C GLY A 240 -13.08 -5.23 -5.35
N GLY A 241 -13.15 -4.14 -4.65
CA GLY A 241 -12.54 -2.86 -4.99
C GLY A 241 -12.13 -2.10 -3.74
N ARG A 242 -11.48 -0.95 -3.90
CA ARG A 242 -11.13 -0.11 -2.74
C ARG A 242 -12.42 0.32 -2.01
N GLY A 243 -12.61 -0.20 -0.81
CA GLY A 243 -13.80 0.07 0.01
C GLY A 243 -15.09 -0.60 -0.49
N TYR A 244 -14.99 -1.62 -1.35
CA TYR A 244 -16.14 -2.36 -1.85
C TYR A 244 -15.88 -3.87 -1.89
N SER A 245 -16.81 -4.63 -1.32
CA SER A 245 -16.90 -6.09 -1.44
C SER A 245 -18.28 -6.48 -1.92
N ASN A 246 -18.36 -7.50 -2.78
CA ASN A 246 -19.64 -8.02 -3.21
C ASN A 246 -20.40 -8.66 -2.05
N PRO A 247 -21.72 -8.46 -1.92
CA PRO A 247 -22.55 -9.16 -0.95
C PRO A 247 -22.73 -10.64 -1.36
N LEU A 248 -23.11 -11.49 -0.38
CA LEU A 248 -23.37 -12.92 -0.57
C LEU A 248 -24.26 -13.23 -1.79
N ALA A 249 -25.30 -12.44 -2.01
CA ALA A 249 -26.24 -12.61 -3.12
C ALA A 249 -25.60 -12.69 -4.50
N VAL A 250 -24.45 -12.00 -4.71
CA VAL A 250 -23.71 -12.06 -5.98
C VAL A 250 -23.07 -13.44 -6.16
N TYR A 251 -22.48 -13.99 -5.11
CA TYR A 251 -21.85 -15.33 -5.14
C TYR A 251 -22.89 -16.42 -5.33
N GLU A 252 -24.04 -16.31 -4.63
CA GLU A 252 -25.18 -17.20 -4.80
C GLU A 252 -25.72 -17.16 -6.22
N TYR A 253 -25.85 -15.95 -6.80
CA TYR A 253 -26.27 -15.77 -8.18
C TYR A 253 -25.30 -16.45 -9.16
N LEU A 254 -24.00 -16.23 -9.04
CA LEU A 254 -23.01 -16.90 -9.88
C LEU A 254 -23.06 -18.43 -9.77
N LYS A 255 -23.23 -18.94 -8.54
CA LYS A 255 -23.41 -20.38 -8.30
C LYS A 255 -24.69 -20.92 -8.95
N SER A 256 -25.80 -20.16 -8.91
CA SER A 256 -27.06 -20.54 -9.56
C SER A 256 -26.98 -20.63 -11.09
N LEU A 257 -26.02 -19.93 -11.69
CA LEU A 257 -25.71 -20.01 -13.12
C LEU A 257 -24.90 -21.27 -13.50
N GLY A 258 -24.53 -22.10 -12.52
CA GLY A 258 -23.72 -23.30 -12.69
C GLY A 258 -22.21 -23.03 -12.81
N LEU A 259 -21.74 -21.85 -12.39
CA LEU A 259 -20.32 -21.57 -12.30
C LEU A 259 -19.72 -22.24 -11.06
N ASP A 260 -18.51 -22.75 -11.19
CA ASP A 260 -17.77 -23.37 -10.09
C ASP A 260 -17.14 -22.29 -9.18
N PRO A 261 -17.55 -22.20 -7.90
CA PRO A 261 -16.92 -21.28 -6.96
C PRO A 261 -15.48 -21.67 -6.60
N ASN A 262 -15.14 -22.97 -6.73
CA ASN A 262 -13.84 -23.51 -6.36
C ASN A 262 -12.89 -23.64 -7.55
N ILE A 263 -13.14 -22.85 -8.60
CA ILE A 263 -12.25 -22.83 -9.76
C ILE A 263 -10.79 -22.63 -9.33
N VAL A 264 -9.91 -23.48 -9.87
CA VAL A 264 -8.46 -23.40 -9.62
C VAL A 264 -7.76 -22.91 -10.88
N PRO A 265 -7.35 -21.66 -10.95
CA PRO A 265 -6.55 -21.15 -12.06
C PRO A 265 -5.16 -21.79 -12.09
N LYS A 266 -4.42 -21.60 -13.20
CA LYS A 266 -3.07 -22.14 -13.39
C LYS A 266 -2.05 -21.69 -12.36
N ASP A 267 -2.24 -20.51 -11.80
CA ASP A 267 -1.43 -19.93 -10.71
C ASP A 267 -1.88 -20.40 -9.31
N GLY A 268 -2.90 -21.24 -9.22
CA GLY A 268 -3.45 -21.71 -7.95
C GLY A 268 -4.22 -20.67 -7.14
N TYR A 269 -4.27 -19.40 -7.58
CA TYR A 269 -4.86 -18.30 -6.82
C TYR A 269 -6.39 -18.30 -6.96
N THR A 270 -7.07 -19.08 -6.12
CA THR A 270 -8.53 -19.29 -6.15
C THR A 270 -9.32 -18.08 -5.63
N PRO A 271 -10.65 -18.02 -5.86
CA PRO A 271 -11.50 -17.02 -5.22
C PRO A 271 -11.37 -16.98 -3.69
N LEU A 272 -11.21 -18.16 -3.03
CA LEU A 272 -11.04 -18.23 -1.59
C LEU A 272 -9.72 -17.58 -1.11
N HIS A 273 -8.62 -17.67 -1.88
CA HIS A 273 -7.39 -16.95 -1.57
C HIS A 273 -7.61 -15.44 -1.51
N ARG A 274 -8.38 -14.90 -2.48
CA ARG A 274 -8.70 -13.46 -2.52
C ARG A 274 -9.58 -13.03 -1.36
N LEU A 275 -10.65 -13.78 -1.11
CA LEU A 275 -11.58 -13.51 -0.01
C LEU A 275 -10.87 -13.56 1.34
N ALA A 276 -10.03 -14.58 1.55
CA ALA A 276 -9.28 -14.74 2.78
C ALA A 276 -8.37 -13.55 3.10
N TYR A 277 -7.99 -12.77 2.10
CA TYR A 277 -7.13 -11.60 2.27
C TYR A 277 -7.87 -10.33 2.69
N ASN A 278 -9.14 -10.14 2.27
CA ASN A 278 -9.82 -8.84 2.38
C ASN A 278 -11.33 -8.88 2.64
N ASN A 279 -11.94 -10.05 2.83
CA ASN A 279 -13.37 -10.18 3.10
C ASN A 279 -13.60 -10.76 4.49
N SER A 280 -14.55 -10.20 5.24
CA SER A 280 -14.89 -10.63 6.60
C SER A 280 -16.33 -11.09 6.77
N ASP A 281 -17.04 -11.41 5.68
CA ASP A 281 -18.39 -11.97 5.74
C ASP A 281 -18.35 -13.50 5.87
N PRO A 282 -18.69 -14.09 7.05
CA PRO A 282 -18.66 -15.54 7.26
C PRO A 282 -19.53 -16.32 6.27
N ALA A 283 -20.69 -15.76 5.88
CA ALA A 283 -21.62 -16.46 4.99
C ALA A 283 -21.03 -16.66 3.58
N ILE A 284 -20.21 -15.72 3.13
CA ILE A 284 -19.48 -15.88 1.86
C ILE A 284 -18.47 -17.02 1.98
N PHE A 285 -17.67 -17.05 3.06
CA PHE A 285 -16.72 -18.15 3.28
C PHE A 285 -17.42 -19.51 3.37
N GLU A 286 -18.54 -19.60 4.09
CA GLU A 286 -19.33 -20.82 4.22
C GLU A 286 -19.84 -21.31 2.85
N LEU A 287 -20.22 -20.41 1.93
CA LEU A 287 -20.61 -20.77 0.57
C LEU A 287 -19.48 -21.54 -0.14
N PHE A 288 -18.23 -21.05 -0.05
CA PHE A 288 -17.07 -21.67 -0.69
C PHE A 288 -16.66 -22.96 0.01
N LEU A 289 -16.60 -22.96 1.34
CA LEU A 289 -16.24 -24.15 2.13
C LEU A 289 -17.25 -25.28 1.95
N THR A 290 -18.56 -24.97 1.96
CA THR A 290 -19.64 -25.96 1.69
C THR A 290 -19.57 -26.51 0.27
N ALA A 291 -19.07 -25.70 -0.68
CA ALA A 291 -18.82 -26.17 -2.05
C ALA A 291 -17.52 -26.98 -2.17
N GLY A 292 -16.76 -27.18 -1.11
CA GLY A 292 -15.54 -28.01 -1.07
C GLY A 292 -14.24 -27.25 -1.32
N ALA A 293 -14.19 -25.92 -1.06
CA ALA A 293 -12.94 -25.16 -1.20
C ALA A 293 -11.85 -25.68 -0.25
N ASP A 294 -10.66 -25.91 -0.75
CA ASP A 294 -9.52 -26.36 0.04
C ASP A 294 -8.74 -25.16 0.62
N VAL A 295 -8.78 -25.02 1.94
CA VAL A 295 -8.06 -23.97 2.68
C VAL A 295 -6.54 -24.19 2.71
N ASN A 296 -6.07 -25.40 2.31
CA ASN A 296 -4.65 -25.79 2.29
C ASN A 296 -4.05 -25.71 0.89
N LEU A 297 -4.84 -25.38 -0.14
CA LEU A 297 -4.35 -25.27 -1.51
C LEU A 297 -3.35 -24.13 -1.60
N LYS A 298 -2.17 -24.39 -2.17
CA LYS A 298 -1.14 -23.38 -2.38
C LYS A 298 -1.30 -22.71 -3.75
N ASP A 299 -1.17 -21.39 -3.78
CA ASP A 299 -0.98 -20.62 -5.00
C ASP A 299 0.48 -20.69 -5.50
N ALA A 300 0.80 -19.96 -6.57
CA ALA A 300 2.15 -19.96 -7.16
C ALA A 300 3.22 -19.44 -6.21
N GLU A 301 2.88 -18.56 -5.26
CA GLU A 301 3.75 -18.05 -4.21
C GLU A 301 3.81 -18.98 -2.98
N GLY A 302 3.08 -20.10 -3.01
CA GLY A 302 2.97 -21.05 -1.91
C GLY A 302 2.03 -20.60 -0.80
N ASN A 303 1.32 -19.49 -0.96
CA ASN A 303 0.35 -19.05 0.02
C ASN A 303 -0.90 -19.92 -0.05
N THR A 304 -1.50 -20.18 1.12
CA THR A 304 -2.81 -20.82 1.22
C THR A 304 -3.87 -19.77 1.60
N PRO A 305 -5.17 -20.03 1.40
CA PRO A 305 -6.22 -19.17 1.95
C PRO A 305 -6.04 -18.91 3.46
N PHE A 306 -5.58 -19.91 4.21
CA PHE A 306 -5.33 -19.73 5.64
C PHE A 306 -4.16 -18.79 5.95
N LEU A 307 -3.03 -18.89 5.19
CA LEU A 307 -1.91 -17.95 5.33
C LEU A 307 -2.35 -16.51 5.02
N ASN A 308 -3.17 -16.33 3.97
CA ASN A 308 -3.70 -15.02 3.61
C ASN A 308 -4.59 -14.44 4.73
N ALA A 309 -5.47 -15.26 5.32
CA ALA A 309 -6.31 -14.83 6.44
C ALA A 309 -5.46 -14.49 7.68
N ALA A 310 -4.51 -15.34 8.05
CA ALA A 310 -3.62 -15.10 9.18
C ALA A 310 -2.83 -13.79 9.00
N SER A 311 -2.48 -13.44 7.76
CA SER A 311 -1.73 -12.21 7.47
C SER A 311 -2.54 -10.93 7.69
N ARG A 312 -3.86 -10.90 7.37
CA ARG A 312 -4.60 -9.62 7.32
C ARG A 312 -6.07 -9.67 7.70
N ASN A 313 -6.66 -10.86 7.83
CA ASN A 313 -8.09 -10.95 8.09
C ASN A 313 -8.42 -10.88 9.59
N GLU A 314 -9.68 -10.71 9.90
CA GLU A 314 -10.18 -10.69 11.25
C GLU A 314 -10.11 -12.09 11.91
N LEU A 315 -9.98 -12.12 13.23
CA LEU A 315 -9.89 -13.35 14.00
C LEU A 315 -11.04 -14.34 13.70
N ALA A 316 -12.25 -13.83 13.45
CA ALA A 316 -13.41 -14.66 13.14
C ALA A 316 -13.18 -15.50 11.86
N MET A 317 -12.60 -14.92 10.82
CA MET A 317 -12.30 -15.60 9.56
C MET A 317 -11.14 -16.59 9.71
N VAL A 318 -10.11 -16.21 10.46
CA VAL A 318 -8.99 -17.10 10.80
C VAL A 318 -9.53 -18.35 11.54
N LYS A 319 -10.40 -18.17 12.54
CA LYS A 319 -11.05 -19.27 13.26
C LYS A 319 -11.95 -20.12 12.34
N LEU A 320 -12.66 -19.50 11.40
CA LEU A 320 -13.51 -20.24 10.48
C LEU A 320 -12.69 -21.16 9.58
N LEU A 321 -11.64 -20.63 8.94
CA LEU A 321 -10.77 -21.40 8.06
C LEU A 321 -9.95 -22.45 8.81
N SER A 322 -9.51 -22.16 10.04
CA SER A 322 -8.71 -23.08 10.85
C SER A 322 -9.35 -24.43 11.14
N LYS A 323 -10.69 -24.51 11.05
CA LYS A 323 -11.44 -25.77 11.28
C LYS A 323 -11.05 -26.90 10.34
N THR A 324 -10.51 -26.57 9.16
CA THR A 324 -10.13 -27.53 8.12
C THR A 324 -8.64 -27.44 7.74
N VAL A 325 -7.87 -26.66 8.46
CA VAL A 325 -6.40 -26.59 8.32
C VAL A 325 -5.80 -27.91 8.79
N LYS A 326 -4.94 -28.50 7.95
CA LYS A 326 -4.26 -29.78 8.28
C LYS A 326 -3.03 -29.57 9.12
N ASP A 327 -2.27 -28.49 8.85
CA ASP A 327 -1.04 -28.16 9.53
C ASP A 327 -0.90 -26.64 9.62
N PHE A 328 -0.90 -26.14 10.87
CA PHE A 328 -0.74 -24.72 11.19
C PHE A 328 0.66 -24.18 10.88
N ASN A 329 1.64 -25.06 10.67
CA ASN A 329 3.04 -24.74 10.40
C ASN A 329 3.38 -24.79 8.92
N THR A 330 2.37 -25.02 8.05
CA THR A 330 2.54 -24.88 6.60
C THR A 330 3.12 -23.50 6.27
N THR A 331 4.14 -23.47 5.40
CA THR A 331 4.79 -22.23 4.96
C THR A 331 4.56 -21.95 3.48
N ASN A 332 4.65 -20.66 3.09
CA ASN A 332 4.74 -20.26 1.71
C ASN A 332 6.16 -20.49 1.11
N ASN A 333 6.38 -20.05 -0.14
CA ASN A 333 7.66 -20.21 -0.83
C ASN A 333 8.79 -19.36 -0.24
N GLU A 334 8.50 -18.40 0.63
CA GLU A 334 9.49 -17.64 1.40
C GLU A 334 9.83 -18.30 2.75
N GLY A 335 9.17 -19.42 3.08
CA GLY A 335 9.32 -20.09 4.36
C GLY A 335 8.51 -19.45 5.51
N GLN A 336 7.57 -18.56 5.17
CA GLN A 336 6.77 -17.83 6.17
C GLN A 336 5.55 -18.67 6.60
N SER A 337 5.40 -18.90 7.90
CA SER A 337 4.22 -19.55 8.49
C SER A 337 3.08 -18.56 8.76
N ALA A 338 1.90 -19.09 9.07
CA ALA A 338 0.75 -18.28 9.47
C ALA A 338 1.08 -17.38 10.69
N LEU A 339 1.81 -17.91 11.67
CA LEU A 339 2.20 -17.15 12.85
C LEU A 339 3.18 -16.02 12.53
N MET A 340 4.19 -16.24 11.68
CA MET A 340 5.11 -15.19 11.24
C MET A 340 4.36 -14.05 10.56
N LEU A 341 3.45 -14.38 9.64
CA LEU A 341 2.63 -13.40 8.93
C LEU A 341 1.69 -12.63 9.88
N ALA A 342 1.08 -13.30 10.84
CA ALA A 342 0.20 -12.69 11.84
C ALA A 342 0.97 -11.74 12.76
N VAL A 343 2.13 -12.16 13.27
CA VAL A 343 2.99 -11.32 14.11
C VAL A 343 3.38 -10.05 13.37
N GLN A 344 3.74 -10.15 12.09
CA GLN A 344 4.17 -8.99 11.31
C GLN A 344 3.02 -8.04 10.96
N ARG A 345 1.85 -8.56 10.57
CA ARG A 345 0.86 -7.78 9.80
C ARG A 345 -0.54 -7.74 10.40
N ASN A 346 -0.85 -8.64 11.33
CA ASN A 346 -2.17 -8.74 11.94
C ASN A 346 -2.15 -8.25 13.41
N ASN A 347 -3.31 -8.26 14.05
CA ASN A 347 -3.48 -7.85 15.43
C ASN A 347 -3.00 -8.91 16.44
N PRO A 348 -2.83 -8.55 17.73
CA PRO A 348 -2.40 -9.49 18.77
C PRO A 348 -3.33 -10.67 18.98
N GLU A 349 -4.65 -10.51 18.79
CA GLU A 349 -5.65 -11.55 19.01
C GLU A 349 -5.48 -12.72 18.03
N VAL A 350 -5.13 -12.44 16.77
CA VAL A 350 -4.82 -13.49 15.78
C VAL A 350 -3.51 -14.18 16.13
N THR A 351 -2.50 -13.42 16.59
CA THR A 351 -1.23 -13.98 17.07
C THR A 351 -1.47 -14.95 18.24
N GLU A 352 -2.23 -14.52 19.25
CA GLU A 352 -2.58 -15.33 20.41
C GLU A 352 -3.34 -16.61 20.02
N PHE A 353 -4.33 -16.47 19.13
CA PHE A 353 -5.09 -17.62 18.64
C PHE A 353 -4.18 -18.66 17.99
N LEU A 354 -3.27 -18.26 17.10
CA LEU A 354 -2.35 -19.17 16.42
C LEU A 354 -1.41 -19.85 17.41
N LEU A 355 -0.83 -19.12 18.35
CA LEU A 355 0.03 -19.64 19.41
C LEU A 355 -0.67 -20.69 20.31
N ASN A 356 -1.98 -20.54 20.53
CA ASN A 356 -2.77 -21.43 21.37
C ASN A 356 -3.36 -22.63 20.60
N ASN A 357 -3.25 -22.67 19.25
CA ASN A 357 -3.85 -23.71 18.40
C ASN A 357 -2.83 -24.49 17.55
N GLY A 358 -1.58 -24.60 18.02
CA GLY A 358 -0.58 -25.48 17.43
C GLY A 358 0.34 -24.84 16.39
N SER A 359 0.39 -23.51 16.32
CA SER A 359 1.45 -22.82 15.56
C SER A 359 2.74 -22.84 16.38
N ASP A 360 3.82 -23.30 15.77
CA ASP A 360 5.14 -23.32 16.39
C ASP A 360 5.78 -21.94 16.36
N ALA A 361 5.98 -21.36 17.53
CA ALA A 361 6.78 -20.14 17.68
C ALA A 361 8.28 -20.44 17.58
N GLU A 362 8.68 -21.60 18.12
CA GLU A 362 10.03 -22.20 18.00
C GLU A 362 9.90 -23.71 18.04
N VAL A 363 10.46 -24.40 17.05
CA VAL A 363 10.53 -25.88 17.10
C VAL A 363 11.83 -26.28 17.80
N TYR A 364 11.75 -26.59 19.09
CA TYR A 364 12.78 -27.34 19.81
C TYR A 364 12.42 -28.83 19.79
N THR A 365 12.82 -29.54 18.76
CA THR A 365 12.98 -30.98 18.85
C THR A 365 14.48 -31.28 18.74
N GLU A 366 14.97 -32.23 19.52
CA GLU A 366 16.39 -32.68 19.45
C GLU A 366 16.77 -32.91 17.98
N GLY A 367 17.60 -32.04 17.41
CA GLY A 367 18.09 -32.12 16.03
C GLY A 367 17.38 -31.24 15.00
N HIS A 368 16.35 -30.44 15.34
CA HIS A 368 15.71 -29.51 14.43
C HIS A 368 15.83 -28.04 14.88
N ARG A 369 16.18 -27.18 13.90
CA ARG A 369 16.45 -25.76 14.07
C ARG A 369 15.14 -25.00 14.35
N SER A 370 15.26 -23.89 15.09
CA SER A 370 14.26 -22.82 15.17
C SER A 370 13.54 -22.62 13.84
N ALA A 371 12.20 -22.45 13.87
CA ALA A 371 11.42 -22.12 12.66
C ALA A 371 11.96 -20.82 12.06
N LYS A 372 12.67 -20.93 10.94
CA LYS A 372 13.24 -19.81 10.19
C LYS A 372 12.60 -19.76 8.81
N ASP A 373 12.43 -18.54 8.31
CA ASP A 373 12.12 -18.34 6.90
C ASP A 373 13.32 -18.72 6.00
N ASN A 374 13.14 -18.66 4.69
CA ASN A 374 14.20 -19.04 3.74
C ASN A 374 15.41 -18.09 3.75
N LYS A 375 15.30 -16.92 4.41
CA LYS A 375 16.40 -15.96 4.62
C LYS A 375 17.14 -16.20 5.92
N GLY A 376 16.60 -17.03 6.80
CA GLY A 376 17.18 -17.32 8.11
C GLY A 376 16.60 -16.49 9.26
N ASN A 377 15.50 -15.77 9.04
CA ASN A 377 14.84 -14.98 10.08
C ASN A 377 13.89 -15.84 10.92
N THR A 378 13.91 -15.62 12.23
CA THR A 378 12.93 -16.20 13.16
C THR A 378 11.71 -15.29 13.31
N ILE A 379 10.72 -15.75 14.11
CA ILE A 379 9.55 -14.95 14.45
C ILE A 379 9.90 -13.60 15.10
N ALA A 380 11.05 -13.51 15.77
CA ALA A 380 11.52 -12.27 16.39
C ALA A 380 11.82 -11.15 15.38
N TYR A 381 12.27 -11.50 14.16
CA TYR A 381 12.40 -10.57 13.04
C TYR A 381 11.04 -9.95 12.68
N TYR A 382 10.03 -10.80 12.55
CA TYR A 382 8.65 -10.37 12.18
C TYR A 382 8.02 -9.50 13.27
N LEU A 383 8.38 -9.73 14.55
CA LEU A 383 7.98 -8.85 15.64
C LEU A 383 8.59 -7.45 15.47
N VAL A 384 9.91 -7.34 15.23
CA VAL A 384 10.56 -6.04 15.02
C VAL A 384 9.94 -5.31 13.83
N ALA A 385 9.71 -6.01 12.73
CA ALA A 385 9.09 -5.47 11.52
C ALA A 385 7.60 -5.09 11.69
N SER A 386 6.96 -5.47 12.80
CA SER A 386 5.55 -5.15 13.08
C SER A 386 5.35 -3.80 13.76
N PHE A 387 6.42 -3.12 14.19
CA PHE A 387 6.29 -1.92 15.01
C PHE A 387 5.68 -0.75 14.24
N ASP A 388 4.57 -0.23 14.74
CA ASP A 388 3.95 1.03 14.32
C ASP A 388 3.95 2.01 15.50
N SER A 389 4.63 3.15 15.35
CA SER A 389 4.71 4.18 16.40
C SER A 389 3.36 4.77 16.79
N ARG A 390 2.34 4.62 15.94
CA ARG A 390 0.96 5.05 16.21
C ARG A 390 0.20 4.05 17.08
N LYS A 391 0.67 2.79 17.17
CA LYS A 391 0.05 1.69 17.90
C LYS A 391 1.08 0.86 18.68
N PRO A 392 1.88 1.48 19.53
CA PRO A 392 2.97 0.79 20.23
C PRO A 392 2.49 -0.36 21.13
N ASP A 393 1.26 -0.27 21.64
CA ASP A 393 0.66 -1.30 22.52
C ASP A 393 0.42 -2.64 21.81
N GLU A 394 0.19 -2.63 20.48
CA GLU A 394 0.07 -3.86 19.70
C GLU A 394 1.40 -4.63 19.67
N PHE A 395 2.51 -3.90 19.50
CA PHE A 395 3.84 -4.49 19.58
C PHE A 395 4.12 -5.06 20.98
N ASP A 396 3.84 -4.28 22.04
CA ASP A 396 4.10 -4.68 23.42
C ASP A 396 3.29 -5.92 23.79
N THR A 397 2.04 -6.02 23.32
CA THR A 397 1.18 -7.19 23.51
C THR A 397 1.74 -8.43 22.79
N LYS A 398 2.15 -8.30 21.51
CA LYS A 398 2.76 -9.41 20.76
C LYS A 398 4.07 -9.86 21.40
N LEU A 399 4.91 -8.91 21.82
CA LEU A 399 6.15 -9.20 22.53
C LEU A 399 5.89 -10.05 23.78
N LYS A 400 4.91 -9.66 24.59
CA LYS A 400 4.51 -10.40 25.79
C LYS A 400 4.01 -11.80 25.45
N LEU A 401 3.15 -11.96 24.45
CA LEU A 401 2.67 -13.27 23.99
C LEU A 401 3.82 -14.21 23.57
N LEU A 402 4.81 -13.69 22.84
CA LEU A 402 5.97 -14.47 22.43
C LEU A 402 6.85 -14.85 23.62
N GLN A 403 7.02 -13.95 24.61
CA GLN A 403 7.73 -14.25 25.87
C GLN A 403 7.04 -15.36 26.66
N GLU A 404 5.72 -15.32 26.81
CA GLU A 404 4.92 -16.34 27.50
C GLU A 404 5.10 -17.72 26.84
N LYS A 405 5.43 -17.77 25.55
CA LYS A 405 5.77 -18.99 24.81
C LYS A 405 7.29 -19.28 24.80
N SER A 406 8.09 -18.56 25.59
CA SER A 406 9.56 -18.76 25.74
C SER A 406 10.34 -18.54 24.44
N VAL A 407 9.85 -17.71 23.51
CA VAL A 407 10.56 -17.39 22.28
C VAL A 407 11.90 -16.71 22.58
N GLN A 408 12.97 -17.21 21.96
CA GLN A 408 14.32 -16.67 22.16
C GLN A 408 14.55 -15.44 21.30
N LEU A 409 14.62 -14.25 21.95
CA LEU A 409 14.83 -12.97 21.28
C LEU A 409 16.33 -12.64 21.05
N ASN A 410 17.23 -13.42 21.61
CA ASN A 410 18.68 -13.23 21.47
C ASN A 410 19.30 -14.05 20.30
N THR A 411 18.49 -14.76 19.53
CA THR A 411 18.95 -15.50 18.35
C THR A 411 19.27 -14.56 17.21
N THR A 412 20.32 -14.92 16.43
CA THR A 412 20.65 -14.18 15.20
C THR A 412 19.65 -14.45 14.09
N GLN A 413 19.37 -13.40 13.34
CA GLN A 413 18.51 -13.35 12.17
C GLN A 413 19.36 -13.52 10.89
N ALA A 414 18.75 -13.31 9.72
CA ALA A 414 19.46 -13.25 8.45
C ALA A 414 20.70 -12.33 8.53
N GLU A 415 21.75 -12.66 7.80
CA GLU A 415 22.99 -11.88 7.71
C GLU A 415 23.69 -11.71 9.08
N GLY A 416 23.48 -12.64 10.02
CA GLY A 416 24.06 -12.58 11.37
C GLY A 416 23.52 -11.44 12.25
N ASN A 417 22.46 -10.73 11.82
CA ASN A 417 21.92 -9.59 12.54
C ASN A 417 21.27 -10.01 13.86
N THR A 418 21.52 -9.26 14.95
CA THR A 418 20.70 -9.30 16.16
C THR A 418 19.47 -8.39 15.98
N LEU A 419 18.50 -8.48 16.90
CA LEU A 419 17.35 -7.56 16.87
C LEU A 419 17.78 -6.11 17.08
N PHE A 420 18.91 -5.84 17.73
CA PHE A 420 19.46 -4.48 17.85
C PHE A 420 19.93 -3.95 16.50
N HIS A 421 20.57 -4.79 15.66
CA HIS A 421 20.93 -4.40 14.29
C HIS A 421 19.69 -4.03 13.49
N LEU A 422 18.62 -4.85 13.56
CA LEU A 422 17.36 -4.57 12.85
C LEU A 422 16.72 -3.27 13.29
N ALA A 423 16.55 -3.07 14.60
CA ALA A 423 15.97 -1.83 15.14
C ALA A 423 16.79 -0.59 14.76
N THR A 424 18.11 -0.70 14.71
CA THR A 424 19.03 0.37 14.30
C THR A 424 18.96 0.63 12.80
N LYS A 425 18.91 -0.42 11.98
CA LYS A 425 18.80 -0.33 10.51
C LYS A 425 17.54 0.45 10.10
N ASP A 426 16.46 0.30 10.85
CA ASP A 426 15.19 0.98 10.64
C ASP A 426 15.08 2.33 11.39
N ASN A 427 16.19 2.81 11.97
CA ASN A 427 16.25 4.01 12.81
C ASN A 427 15.16 4.05 13.91
N ASN A 428 14.84 2.88 14.50
CA ASN A 428 13.72 2.74 15.42
C ASN A 428 14.16 2.64 16.88
N LEU A 429 14.40 3.81 17.49
CA LEU A 429 14.77 3.90 18.91
C LEU A 429 13.66 3.36 19.83
N GLY A 430 12.40 3.45 19.43
CA GLY A 430 11.27 2.92 20.20
C GLY A 430 11.32 1.41 20.38
N VAL A 431 11.62 0.68 19.30
CA VAL A 431 11.85 -0.78 19.34
C VAL A 431 13.12 -1.10 20.12
N LEU A 432 14.22 -0.39 19.85
CA LEU A 432 15.49 -0.63 20.54
C LEU A 432 15.34 -0.55 22.07
N LYS A 433 14.59 0.46 22.57
CA LYS A 433 14.29 0.62 24.00
C LYS A 433 13.53 -0.56 24.58
N ARG A 434 12.54 -1.09 23.86
CA ARG A 434 11.75 -2.26 24.28
C ARG A 434 12.58 -3.55 24.31
N LEU A 435 13.44 -3.71 23.33
CA LEU A 435 14.33 -4.87 23.23
C LEU A 435 15.47 -4.86 24.26
N SER A 436 15.81 -3.72 24.85
CA SER A 436 16.92 -3.59 25.82
C SER A 436 16.67 -4.31 27.15
N ALA A 437 15.45 -4.77 27.43
CA ALA A 437 15.14 -5.62 28.59
C ALA A 437 15.58 -7.08 28.39
N PHE A 438 15.98 -7.46 27.17
CA PHE A 438 16.38 -8.81 26.82
C PHE A 438 17.90 -8.93 26.78
N ASN A 439 18.40 -10.13 27.03
CA ASN A 439 19.83 -10.42 27.04
C ASN A 439 20.37 -10.55 25.60
N ILE A 440 20.32 -9.44 24.83
CA ILE A 440 20.89 -9.34 23.49
C ILE A 440 22.25 -8.68 23.62
N ASP A 441 23.29 -9.33 23.12
CA ASP A 441 24.63 -8.75 23.16
C ASP A 441 24.71 -7.55 22.22
N VAL A 442 24.88 -6.35 22.81
CA VAL A 442 24.95 -5.07 22.10
C VAL A 442 26.23 -4.94 21.25
N ASN A 443 27.24 -5.74 21.55
CA ASN A 443 28.55 -5.73 20.89
C ASN A 443 28.71 -6.84 19.84
N SER A 444 27.70 -7.66 19.62
CA SER A 444 27.70 -8.65 18.55
C SER A 444 27.95 -8.01 17.20
N LYS A 445 28.80 -8.61 16.38
CA LYS A 445 28.95 -8.26 14.96
C LYS A 445 28.02 -9.12 14.09
N ASN A 446 27.47 -8.54 13.06
CA ASN A 446 26.78 -9.27 11.99
C ASN A 446 27.79 -9.83 10.96
N ASP A 447 27.30 -10.46 9.90
CA ASP A 447 28.15 -11.07 8.86
C ASP A 447 28.98 -10.05 8.06
N GLU A 448 28.62 -8.75 8.13
CA GLU A 448 29.38 -7.63 7.55
C GLU A 448 30.47 -7.09 8.51
N GLY A 449 30.64 -7.70 9.67
CA GLY A 449 31.57 -7.22 10.69
C GLY A 449 31.14 -5.99 11.46
N LEU A 450 29.84 -5.61 11.36
CA LEU A 450 29.28 -4.40 11.95
C LEU A 450 28.56 -4.74 13.27
N THR A 451 28.70 -3.88 14.28
CA THR A 451 27.83 -3.87 15.46
C THR A 451 26.61 -2.95 15.20
N ALA A 452 25.58 -3.04 16.05
CA ALA A 452 24.47 -2.11 15.98
C ALA A 452 24.91 -0.63 16.12
N LEU A 453 25.98 -0.37 16.89
CA LEU A 453 26.54 0.98 17.05
C LEU A 453 27.23 1.48 15.77
N HIS A 454 27.89 0.60 15.00
CA HIS A 454 28.42 0.96 13.66
C HIS A 454 27.30 1.34 12.70
N LEU A 455 26.20 0.55 12.65
CA LEU A 455 25.04 0.87 11.82
C LEU A 455 24.40 2.20 12.23
N ALA A 456 24.32 2.50 13.54
CA ALA A 456 23.84 3.79 14.02
C ALA A 456 24.72 4.94 13.53
N ALA A 457 26.06 4.80 13.62
CA ALA A 457 27.01 5.81 13.16
C ALA A 457 26.86 6.14 11.67
N MET A 458 26.64 5.11 10.85
CA MET A 458 26.50 5.26 9.39
C MET A 458 25.19 5.91 8.98
N LYS A 459 24.09 5.72 9.74
CA LYS A 459 22.73 6.06 9.29
C LYS A 459 22.00 7.09 10.15
N ALA A 460 22.50 7.40 11.35
CA ALA A 460 21.81 8.28 12.28
C ALA A 460 21.64 9.69 11.71
N GLU A 461 20.48 10.26 11.92
CA GLU A 461 20.19 11.68 11.68
C GLU A 461 20.63 12.56 12.86
N ASN A 462 20.72 11.97 14.06
CA ASN A 462 21.14 12.63 15.30
C ASN A 462 21.87 11.64 16.21
N GLU A 463 22.30 12.10 17.38
CA GLU A 463 23.10 11.33 18.33
C GLU A 463 22.32 10.37 19.25
N GLU A 464 20.98 10.43 19.25
CA GLU A 464 20.15 9.75 20.27
C GLU A 464 20.32 8.23 20.25
N MET A 465 20.27 7.63 19.06
CA MET A 465 20.43 6.17 18.88
C MET A 465 21.79 5.70 19.37
N MET A 466 22.86 6.40 18.97
CA MET A 466 24.23 6.05 19.36
C MET A 466 24.43 6.19 20.88
N LYS A 467 24.00 7.32 21.47
CA LYS A 467 24.06 7.52 22.92
C LYS A 467 23.29 6.47 23.69
N TYR A 468 22.13 6.07 23.17
CA TYR A 468 21.35 5.00 23.79
C TYR A 468 22.07 3.67 23.78
N LEU A 469 22.64 3.23 22.63
CA LEU A 469 23.40 1.99 22.52
C LEU A 469 24.62 2.00 23.46
N ILE A 470 25.35 3.11 23.55
CA ILE A 470 26.47 3.29 24.49
C ILE A 470 26.00 3.15 25.93
N SER A 471 24.84 3.75 26.29
CA SER A 471 24.26 3.59 27.62
C SER A 471 23.90 2.15 27.99
N LYS A 472 23.77 1.28 26.98
CA LYS A 472 23.53 -0.15 27.12
C LYS A 472 24.81 -1.01 27.05
N GLY A 473 25.96 -0.37 27.00
CA GLY A 473 27.26 -1.03 27.03
C GLY A 473 27.89 -1.28 25.66
N ALA A 474 27.41 -0.58 24.61
CA ALA A 474 28.08 -0.65 23.31
C ALA A 474 29.48 -0.05 23.40
N ASP A 475 30.50 -0.81 22.99
CA ASP A 475 31.89 -0.41 23.02
C ASP A 475 32.26 0.36 21.74
N THR A 476 32.64 1.62 21.91
CA THR A 476 33.03 2.53 20.80
C THR A 476 34.39 2.14 20.18
N LYS A 477 35.17 1.24 20.82
CA LYS A 477 36.49 0.83 20.35
C LYS A 477 36.47 -0.40 19.47
N ILE A 478 35.34 -1.10 19.36
CA ILE A 478 35.19 -2.20 18.39
C ILE A 478 35.33 -1.61 16.99
N LYS A 479 36.15 -2.26 16.19
CA LYS A 479 36.40 -1.89 14.80
C LYS A 479 35.62 -2.79 13.85
N THR A 480 35.25 -2.26 12.68
CA THR A 480 34.74 -3.05 11.55
C THR A 480 35.81 -3.99 11.01
N ASP A 481 35.49 -4.86 10.07
CA ASP A 481 36.49 -5.72 9.39
C ASP A 481 37.42 -4.90 8.48
N PHE A 482 37.10 -3.61 8.23
CA PHE A 482 37.97 -2.65 7.54
C PHE A 482 38.80 -1.77 8.50
N GLU A 483 38.89 -2.14 9.79
CA GLU A 483 39.62 -1.43 10.83
C GLU A 483 39.04 -0.05 11.21
N GLU A 484 37.83 0.29 10.76
CA GLU A 484 37.16 1.56 11.06
C GLU A 484 36.50 1.53 12.43
N THR A 485 36.63 2.60 13.19
CA THR A 485 35.95 2.80 14.47
C THR A 485 34.53 3.42 14.24
N VAL A 486 33.69 3.34 15.27
CA VAL A 486 32.39 4.05 15.27
C VAL A 486 32.57 5.55 15.02
N PHE A 487 33.67 6.16 15.55
CA PHE A 487 33.97 7.58 15.32
C PHE A 487 34.29 7.87 13.85
N ASP A 488 35.05 6.99 13.17
CA ASP A 488 35.39 7.17 11.76
C ASP A 488 34.10 7.15 10.92
N LEU A 489 33.24 6.16 11.08
CA LEU A 489 31.96 6.04 10.37
C LEU A 489 31.01 7.22 10.64
N ALA A 490 30.91 7.66 11.91
CA ALA A 490 30.07 8.81 12.26
C ALA A 490 30.61 10.12 11.65
N SER A 491 31.94 10.23 11.50
CA SER A 491 32.58 11.40 10.92
C SER A 491 32.32 11.51 9.40
N GLU A 492 32.02 10.41 8.72
CA GLU A 492 31.67 10.36 7.31
C GLU A 492 30.16 10.54 7.05
N ASN A 493 29.34 10.45 8.09
CA ASN A 493 27.88 10.60 7.96
C ASN A 493 27.50 12.05 7.65
N GLU A 494 27.08 12.29 6.40
CA GLU A 494 26.68 13.62 5.92
C GLU A 494 25.55 14.28 6.72
N LEU A 495 24.61 13.50 7.27
CA LEU A 495 23.49 14.03 8.05
C LEU A 495 23.99 14.62 9.39
N LEU A 496 24.88 13.89 10.06
CA LEU A 496 25.50 14.37 11.30
C LEU A 496 26.39 15.59 11.06
N GLN A 497 27.14 15.59 9.92
CA GLN A 497 27.95 16.75 9.53
C GLN A 497 27.10 18.02 9.26
N LYS A 498 26.00 17.88 8.51
CA LYS A 498 25.07 19.02 8.21
C LYS A 498 24.47 19.62 9.47
N GLN A 499 24.25 18.82 10.50
CA GLN A 499 23.72 19.27 11.79
C GLN A 499 24.81 19.76 12.77
N ASN A 500 26.09 19.71 12.38
CA ASN A 500 27.23 20.01 13.25
C ASN A 500 27.20 19.23 14.58
N THR A 501 26.81 17.96 14.52
CA THR A 501 26.67 17.10 15.69
C THR A 501 28.04 16.85 16.32
N SER A 502 28.17 17.08 17.64
CA SER A 502 29.44 16.79 18.35
C SER A 502 29.62 15.31 18.55
N LEU A 503 30.69 14.75 17.99
CA LEU A 503 31.05 13.32 18.07
C LEU A 503 32.00 12.98 19.23
N ASN A 504 32.26 13.90 20.17
CA ASN A 504 33.23 13.69 21.26
C ASN A 504 32.87 12.50 22.17
N PHE A 505 31.61 12.10 22.23
CA PHE A 505 31.14 10.96 23.03
C PHE A 505 31.51 9.58 22.42
N LEU A 506 32.06 9.56 21.19
CA LEU A 506 32.50 8.36 20.49
C LEU A 506 34.01 8.09 20.60
N LYS A 507 34.78 9.00 21.19
CA LYS A 507 36.25 8.92 21.33
C LYS A 507 36.69 8.08 22.50
#